data_7a8528323fb2fd227f2ff0d4e35cd2ef
#
_entry.id   7a8528323fb2fd227f2ff0d4e35cd2ef
#
_cell.length_a   1.000
_cell.length_b   1.000
_cell.length_c   1.000
_cell.angle_alpha   90.00
_cell.angle_beta   90.00
_cell.angle_gamma   90.00
#
_symmetry.space_group_name_H-M   'P 1'
#
loop_
_entity.id
_entity.type
_entity.pdbx_description
1 polymer ?
#
loop_
_entity_poly.entity_id
_entity_poly.type
_entity_poly.pdbx_seq_one_letter_code
_entity_poly.pdbx_strand_id
1 'polypeptide(L)'
;MIPSLKKSGLLPVGIHYATWQQFNETFGFNQHRQQLLIDLKKGLQLLQKYGCTEVCIDGSFVTSKPFPNDVDVCYDNTHMNWKKFITEHPEFNDSKNGSKIQKEKYQSEFYAYNAFEDYILQFFQFDRDNNPKGIVKISLTDRL
;
A
#
# COMPACT_ATOMS: atom_id res chain seq x y z
N MET A 1 12.39 8.87 -5.55
CA MET A 1 12.68 8.11 -6.78
C MET A 1 12.77 6.61 -6.48
N ILE A 2 12.17 5.78 -7.31
CA ILE A 2 12.18 4.33 -7.11
C ILE A 2 13.42 3.75 -7.81
N PRO A 3 14.28 3.01 -7.09
CA PRO A 3 15.45 2.40 -7.72
C PRO A 3 15.05 1.22 -8.63
N SER A 4 15.98 0.83 -9.49
CA SER A 4 15.79 -0.35 -10.33
C SER A 4 15.64 -1.61 -9.49
N LEU A 5 14.78 -2.53 -9.94
CA LEU A 5 14.60 -3.82 -9.28
C LEU A 5 15.88 -4.66 -9.42
N LYS A 6 16.12 -5.48 -8.41
CA LYS A 6 17.21 -6.46 -8.42
C LYS A 6 16.91 -7.57 -9.43
N LYS A 7 17.90 -8.38 -9.78
CA LYS A 7 17.71 -9.56 -10.64
C LYS A 7 16.67 -10.51 -10.09
N SER A 8 16.48 -10.56 -8.77
CA SER A 8 15.45 -11.34 -8.09
C SER A 8 14.03 -10.83 -8.34
N GLY A 9 13.87 -9.65 -8.92
CA GLY A 9 12.58 -8.97 -9.11
C GLY A 9 12.11 -8.17 -7.91
N LEU A 10 12.91 -8.11 -6.84
CA LEU A 10 12.60 -7.37 -5.62
C LEU A 10 13.22 -5.98 -5.64
N LEU A 11 12.60 -5.04 -4.92
CA LEU A 11 13.22 -3.75 -4.65
C LEU A 11 14.44 -3.93 -3.73
N PRO A 12 15.49 -3.12 -3.90
CA PRO A 12 16.54 -3.05 -2.89
C PRO A 12 15.99 -2.78 -1.52
N VAL A 13 16.64 -3.32 -0.47
CA VAL A 13 16.22 -3.18 0.91
C VAL A 13 16.06 -1.71 1.30
N GLY A 14 15.03 -1.40 2.07
CA GLY A 14 14.77 -0.07 2.60
C GLY A 14 13.39 0.47 2.22
N ILE A 15 13.12 1.68 2.70
CA ILE A 15 11.90 2.41 2.38
C ILE A 15 12.22 3.42 1.29
N HIS A 16 11.57 3.28 0.13
CA HIS A 16 11.82 4.13 -1.05
C HIS A 16 10.67 5.10 -1.23
N TYR A 17 10.98 6.39 -1.17
CA TYR A 17 9.96 7.44 -1.30
C TYR A 17 9.65 7.71 -2.77
N ALA A 18 8.35 7.83 -3.07
CA ALA A 18 7.88 8.11 -4.43
C ALA A 18 6.61 8.95 -4.39
N THR A 19 6.38 9.69 -5.49
CA THR A 19 5.07 10.27 -5.75
C THR A 19 4.14 9.20 -6.30
N TRP A 20 2.84 9.45 -6.28
CA TRP A 20 1.87 8.56 -6.93
C TRP A 20 2.20 8.37 -8.41
N GLN A 21 2.56 9.45 -9.09
CA GLN A 21 2.92 9.39 -10.52
C GLN A 21 4.11 8.47 -10.76
N GLN A 22 5.18 8.62 -9.98
CA GLN A 22 6.36 7.75 -10.10
C GLN A 22 6.01 6.30 -9.85
N PHE A 23 5.19 6.03 -8.83
CA PHE A 23 4.73 4.69 -8.49
C PHE A 23 3.91 4.07 -9.63
N ASN A 24 2.95 4.82 -10.15
CA ASN A 24 2.09 4.39 -11.24
C ASN A 24 2.90 4.06 -12.50
N GLU A 25 3.85 4.92 -12.85
CA GLU A 25 4.72 4.71 -14.03
C GLU A 25 5.62 3.50 -13.86
N THR A 26 6.18 3.30 -12.66
CA THR A 26 7.13 2.22 -12.39
C THR A 26 6.44 0.85 -12.34
N PHE A 27 5.30 0.74 -11.64
CA PHE A 27 4.67 -0.55 -11.35
C PHE A 27 3.44 -0.85 -12.20
N GLY A 28 2.96 0.10 -13.00
CA GLY A 28 1.85 -0.09 -13.94
C GLY A 28 2.29 -0.56 -15.32
N PHE A 29 3.20 -1.54 -15.38
CA PHE A 29 3.86 -1.92 -16.65
C PHE A 29 3.07 -2.90 -17.51
N ASN A 30 1.86 -3.28 -17.11
CA ASN A 30 0.95 -4.05 -17.94
C ASN A 30 -0.50 -3.71 -17.60
N GLN A 31 -1.45 -4.21 -18.40
CA GLN A 31 -2.87 -3.87 -18.26
C GLN A 31 -3.45 -4.37 -16.92
N HIS A 32 -3.10 -5.57 -16.49
CA HIS A 32 -3.54 -6.13 -15.21
C HIS A 32 -3.15 -5.22 -14.03
N ARG A 33 -1.90 -4.78 -14.01
CA ARG A 33 -1.38 -3.90 -12.97
C ARG A 33 -2.03 -2.51 -13.01
N GLN A 34 -2.26 -1.99 -14.20
CA GLN A 34 -2.95 -0.71 -14.36
C GLN A 34 -4.37 -0.75 -13.81
N GLN A 35 -5.07 -1.88 -13.98
CA GLN A 35 -6.39 -2.06 -13.40
C GLN A 35 -6.36 -2.07 -11.87
N LEU A 36 -5.36 -2.76 -11.28
CA LEU A 36 -5.16 -2.73 -9.83
C LEU A 36 -4.87 -1.32 -9.32
N LEU A 37 -4.08 -0.54 -10.06
CA LEU A 37 -3.74 0.84 -9.70
C LEU A 37 -4.96 1.78 -9.73
N ILE A 38 -5.89 1.58 -10.66
CA ILE A 38 -7.13 2.36 -10.70
C ILE A 38 -7.93 2.16 -9.41
N ASP A 39 -8.10 0.91 -8.99
CA ASP A 39 -8.87 0.60 -7.78
C ASP A 39 -8.10 0.95 -6.50
N LEU A 40 -6.78 0.76 -6.48
CA LEU A 40 -5.93 1.22 -5.38
C LEU A 40 -6.07 2.72 -5.16
N LYS A 41 -6.06 3.50 -6.24
CA LYS A 41 -6.20 4.96 -6.14
C LYS A 41 -7.48 5.38 -5.43
N LYS A 42 -8.59 4.67 -5.68
CA LYS A 42 -9.86 4.93 -5.00
C LYS A 42 -9.71 4.73 -3.49
N GLY A 43 -9.02 3.67 -3.07
CA GLY A 43 -8.73 3.40 -1.66
C GLY A 43 -7.83 4.47 -1.03
N LEU A 44 -6.78 4.88 -1.74
CA LEU A 44 -5.88 5.93 -1.26
C LEU A 44 -6.59 7.28 -1.13
N GLN A 45 -7.46 7.62 -2.07
CA GLN A 45 -8.27 8.84 -2.01
C GLN A 45 -9.23 8.81 -0.83
N LEU A 46 -9.80 7.64 -0.53
CA LEU A 46 -10.63 7.46 0.66
C LEU A 46 -9.83 7.71 1.93
N LEU A 47 -8.66 7.10 2.06
CA LEU A 47 -7.77 7.33 3.21
C LEU A 47 -7.41 8.80 3.36
N GLN A 48 -7.07 9.45 2.25
CA GLN A 48 -6.72 10.88 2.23
C GLN A 48 -7.87 11.74 2.73
N LYS A 49 -9.10 11.42 2.33
CA LYS A 49 -10.31 12.13 2.77
C LYS A 49 -10.47 12.14 4.29
N TYR A 50 -10.05 11.07 4.96
CA TYR A 50 -10.14 10.95 6.41
C TYR A 50 -8.86 11.36 7.14
N GLY A 51 -7.92 11.99 6.46
CA GLY A 51 -6.74 12.60 7.06
C GLY A 51 -5.47 11.76 7.03
N CYS A 52 -5.45 10.64 6.31
CA CYS A 52 -4.22 9.86 6.14
C CYS A 52 -3.20 10.67 5.36
N THR A 53 -1.96 10.73 5.86
CA THR A 53 -0.89 11.54 5.27
C THR A 53 0.14 10.73 4.49
N GLU A 54 0.26 9.43 4.77
CA GLU A 54 1.21 8.58 4.05
C GLU A 54 0.80 7.12 4.08
N VAL A 55 1.23 6.39 3.05
CA VAL A 55 1.05 4.95 2.95
C VAL A 55 2.36 4.31 2.51
N CYS A 56 2.53 3.03 2.86
CA CYS A 56 3.60 2.19 2.32
C CYS A 56 2.96 1.08 1.50
N ILE A 57 3.47 0.86 0.29
CA ILE A 57 3.03 -0.22 -0.59
C ILE A 57 4.05 -1.34 -0.51
N ASP A 58 3.57 -2.55 -0.29
CA ASP A 58 4.36 -3.73 -0.06
C ASP A 58 3.83 -4.91 -0.87
N GLY A 59 4.38 -6.09 -0.63
CA GLY A 59 3.94 -7.34 -1.24
C GLY A 59 4.40 -7.52 -2.67
N SER A 60 3.73 -8.43 -3.37
CA SER A 60 4.12 -8.80 -4.73
C SER A 60 3.92 -7.69 -5.75
N PHE A 61 3.11 -6.66 -5.43
CA PHE A 61 2.89 -5.55 -6.36
C PHE A 61 4.16 -4.71 -6.57
N VAL A 62 5.02 -4.57 -5.56
CA VAL A 62 6.27 -3.81 -5.69
C VAL A 62 7.44 -4.71 -6.11
N THR A 63 7.16 -5.65 -6.98
CA THR A 63 8.12 -6.58 -7.59
C THR A 63 7.90 -6.65 -9.09
N SER A 64 8.71 -7.47 -9.77
CA SER A 64 8.54 -7.72 -11.21
C SER A 64 7.46 -8.75 -11.55
N LYS A 65 6.70 -9.26 -10.57
CA LYS A 65 5.64 -10.23 -10.81
C LYS A 65 4.61 -9.68 -11.80
N PRO A 66 4.34 -10.37 -12.95
CA PRO A 66 3.47 -9.80 -13.98
C PRO A 66 2.01 -9.64 -13.53
N PHE A 67 1.49 -10.59 -12.75
CA PHE A 67 0.07 -10.66 -12.42
C PHE A 67 -0.16 -10.85 -10.92
N PRO A 68 0.18 -9.84 -10.08
CA PRO A 68 -0.15 -9.93 -8.66
C PRO A 68 -1.67 -9.95 -8.46
N ASN A 69 -2.15 -10.62 -7.42
CA ASN A 69 -3.58 -10.74 -7.16
C ASN A 69 -4.17 -9.46 -6.54
N ASP A 70 -3.39 -8.78 -5.73
CA ASP A 70 -3.82 -7.61 -4.98
C ASP A 70 -2.62 -6.71 -4.64
N VAL A 71 -2.90 -5.61 -3.95
CA VAL A 71 -1.89 -4.68 -3.45
C VAL A 71 -1.97 -4.66 -1.93
N ASP A 72 -0.83 -4.78 -1.27
CA ASP A 72 -0.72 -4.67 0.19
C ASP A 72 -0.34 -3.24 0.57
N VAL A 73 -1.17 -2.61 1.40
CA VAL A 73 -1.05 -1.22 1.80
C VAL A 73 -0.98 -1.11 3.31
N CYS A 74 0.08 -0.49 3.82
CA CYS A 74 0.15 -0.06 5.22
C CYS A 74 -0.13 1.44 5.25
N TYR A 75 -1.07 1.89 6.07
CA TYR A 75 -1.42 3.30 6.12
C TYR A 75 -1.26 3.86 7.54
N ASP A 76 -0.73 5.08 7.62
CA ASP A 76 -0.52 5.79 8.87
C ASP A 76 -1.83 6.41 9.34
N ASN A 77 -2.37 5.93 10.45
CA ASN A 77 -3.62 6.43 11.01
C ASN A 77 -3.44 7.51 12.09
N THR A 78 -2.21 7.95 12.35
CA THR A 78 -1.89 8.91 13.42
C THR A 78 -2.73 10.18 13.35
N HIS A 79 -2.90 10.74 12.16
CA HIS A 79 -3.60 12.01 11.94
C HIS A 79 -5.02 11.83 11.39
N MET A 80 -5.50 10.60 11.28
CA MET A 80 -6.82 10.32 10.75
C MET A 80 -7.92 10.57 11.79
N ASN A 81 -9.10 10.94 11.31
CA ASN A 81 -10.32 10.86 12.10
C ASN A 81 -10.76 9.39 12.14
N TRP A 82 -10.07 8.61 12.96
CA TRP A 82 -10.15 7.15 12.98
C TRP A 82 -11.54 6.65 13.31
N LYS A 83 -12.17 7.22 14.35
CA LYS A 83 -13.52 6.80 14.80
C LYS A 83 -14.55 7.01 13.69
N LYS A 84 -14.51 8.14 13.03
CA LYS A 84 -15.40 8.44 11.90
C LYS A 84 -15.15 7.50 10.74
N PHE A 85 -13.88 7.26 10.42
CA PHE A 85 -13.47 6.40 9.32
C PHE A 85 -13.99 4.98 9.48
N ILE A 86 -13.73 4.32 10.63
CA ILE A 86 -14.15 2.93 10.85
C ILE A 86 -15.65 2.80 11.05
N THR A 87 -16.34 3.87 11.47
CA THR A 87 -17.81 3.89 11.60
C THR A 87 -18.46 3.94 10.22
N GLU A 88 -17.97 4.79 9.33
CA GLU A 88 -18.51 4.93 7.97
C GLU A 88 -17.99 3.83 7.02
N HIS A 89 -16.81 3.26 7.31
CA HIS A 89 -16.18 2.21 6.51
C HIS A 89 -15.72 1.07 7.42
N PRO A 90 -16.68 0.26 7.94
CA PRO A 90 -16.37 -0.77 8.93
C PRO A 90 -15.44 -1.88 8.43
N GLU A 91 -15.30 -2.05 7.10
CA GLU A 91 -14.37 -3.01 6.52
C GLU A 91 -12.91 -2.74 6.91
N PHE A 92 -12.59 -1.51 7.35
CA PHE A 92 -11.25 -1.18 7.84
C PHE A 92 -11.04 -1.51 9.31
N ASN A 93 -12.09 -1.93 10.02
CA ASN A 93 -12.01 -2.34 11.42
C ASN A 93 -12.35 -3.82 11.64
N ASP A 94 -12.89 -4.51 10.64
CA ASP A 94 -13.32 -5.89 10.75
C ASP A 94 -12.19 -6.82 10.29
N SER A 95 -11.57 -7.52 11.24
CA SER A 95 -10.46 -8.43 10.95
C SER A 95 -10.89 -9.74 10.27
N LYS A 96 -12.20 -10.09 10.30
CA LYS A 96 -12.68 -11.35 9.70
C LYS A 96 -13.10 -11.18 8.24
N ASN A 97 -13.92 -10.15 7.95
CA ASN A 97 -14.49 -9.93 6.63
C ASN A 97 -13.95 -8.69 5.94
N GLY A 98 -13.25 -7.83 6.67
CA GLY A 98 -12.77 -6.55 6.17
C GLY A 98 -11.85 -6.71 4.97
N SER A 99 -10.91 -7.64 5.05
CA SER A 99 -9.96 -7.93 3.97
C SER A 99 -10.66 -8.33 2.67
N LYS A 100 -11.69 -9.17 2.76
CA LYS A 100 -12.49 -9.60 1.60
C LYS A 100 -13.20 -8.40 0.95
N ILE A 101 -13.82 -7.54 1.76
CA ILE A 101 -14.51 -6.35 1.27
C ILE A 101 -13.53 -5.36 0.67
N GLN A 102 -12.38 -5.16 1.30
CA GLN A 102 -11.31 -4.30 0.78
C GLN A 102 -10.83 -4.76 -0.61
N LYS A 103 -10.63 -6.08 -0.78
CA LYS A 103 -10.22 -6.66 -2.07
C LYS A 103 -11.30 -6.48 -3.13
N GLU A 104 -12.57 -6.64 -2.78
CA GLU A 104 -13.68 -6.45 -3.71
C GLU A 104 -13.79 -4.99 -4.20
N LYS A 105 -13.59 -4.02 -3.30
CA LYS A 105 -13.74 -2.60 -3.62
C LYS A 105 -12.49 -1.97 -4.24
N TYR A 106 -11.30 -2.36 -3.73
CA TYR A 106 -10.06 -1.66 -4.04
C TYR A 106 -8.98 -2.58 -4.60
N GLN A 107 -9.23 -3.88 -4.69
CA GLN A 107 -8.26 -4.91 -5.07
C GLN A 107 -6.98 -4.82 -4.22
N SER A 108 -7.14 -4.45 -2.95
CA SER A 108 -6.05 -4.18 -2.01
C SER A 108 -6.43 -4.63 -0.61
N GLU A 109 -5.42 -4.96 0.18
CA GLU A 109 -5.56 -5.15 1.62
C GLU A 109 -4.87 -4.00 2.35
N PHE A 110 -5.54 -3.49 3.40
CA PHE A 110 -5.09 -2.31 4.12
C PHE A 110 -4.80 -2.64 5.58
N TYR A 111 -3.63 -2.26 6.05
CA TYR A 111 -3.15 -2.47 7.42
C TYR A 111 -2.81 -1.14 8.04
N ALA A 112 -3.51 -0.79 9.13
CA ALA A 112 -3.28 0.47 9.84
C ALA A 112 -2.04 0.38 10.72
N TYR A 113 -1.26 1.46 10.79
CA TYR A 113 -0.21 1.64 11.79
C TYR A 113 -0.23 3.10 12.26
N ASN A 114 0.36 3.35 13.44
CA ASN A 114 0.60 4.74 13.84
C ASN A 114 2.11 5.01 13.90
N ALA A 115 2.48 6.29 13.80
CA ALA A 115 3.89 6.69 13.70
C ALA A 115 4.74 6.31 14.92
N PHE A 116 4.11 5.96 16.03
CA PHE A 116 4.80 5.55 17.27
C PHE A 116 4.95 4.04 17.38
N GLU A 117 4.34 3.26 16.50
CA GLU A 117 4.35 1.79 16.48
C GLU A 117 4.62 1.29 15.07
N ASP A 118 5.88 1.33 14.66
CA ASP A 118 6.28 1.04 13.28
C ASP A 118 6.65 -0.43 13.01
N TYR A 119 6.42 -1.33 13.99
CA TYR A 119 6.77 -2.74 13.84
C TYR A 119 6.09 -3.40 12.63
N ILE A 120 4.91 -2.94 12.23
CA ILE A 120 4.22 -3.42 11.03
C ILE A 120 5.05 -3.12 9.78
N LEU A 121 5.62 -1.91 9.69
CA LEU A 121 6.49 -1.56 8.56
C LEU A 121 7.75 -2.43 8.54
N GLN A 122 8.31 -2.75 9.70
CA GLN A 122 9.45 -3.65 9.80
C GLN A 122 9.09 -5.05 9.33
N PHE A 123 7.91 -5.55 9.73
CA PHE A 123 7.41 -6.86 9.30
C PHE A 123 7.30 -6.95 7.78
N PHE A 124 6.75 -5.92 7.13
CA PHE A 124 6.54 -5.92 5.68
C PHE A 124 7.81 -5.71 4.87
N GLN A 125 8.95 -5.43 5.51
CA GLN A 125 10.25 -5.36 4.84
C GLN A 125 10.93 -6.73 4.69
N PHE A 126 10.22 -7.82 5.01
CA PHE A 126 10.70 -9.19 4.82
C PHE A 126 9.65 -9.99 4.03
N ASP A 127 10.10 -10.87 3.14
CA ASP A 127 9.20 -11.78 2.45
C ASP A 127 8.85 -13.00 3.32
N ARG A 128 8.05 -13.94 2.79
CA ARG A 128 7.63 -15.14 3.52
C ARG A 128 8.80 -16.04 3.92
N ASP A 129 9.90 -15.99 3.17
CA ASP A 129 11.12 -16.75 3.44
C ASP A 129 12.11 -15.97 4.30
N ASN A 130 11.65 -14.87 4.90
CA ASN A 130 12.42 -13.97 5.77
C ASN A 130 13.59 -13.29 5.04
N ASN A 131 13.50 -13.12 3.74
CA ASN A 131 14.47 -12.35 2.95
C ASN A 131 14.10 -10.87 3.01
N PRO A 132 15.06 -9.97 3.28
CA PRO A 132 14.77 -8.53 3.29
C PRO A 132 14.40 -8.04 1.90
N LYS A 133 13.40 -7.16 1.86
CA LYS A 133 12.94 -6.53 0.62
C LYS A 133 12.56 -5.08 0.86
N GLY A 134 12.60 -4.27 -0.20
CA GLY A 134 12.21 -2.87 -0.15
C GLY A 134 10.70 -2.68 -0.26
N ILE A 135 10.23 -1.58 0.27
CA ILE A 135 8.85 -1.10 0.16
C ILE A 135 8.83 0.33 -0.35
N VAL A 136 7.68 0.79 -0.84
CA VAL A 136 7.55 2.16 -1.36
C VAL A 136 6.64 2.97 -0.45
N LYS A 137 7.10 4.15 -0.05
CA LYS A 137 6.31 5.10 0.75
C LYS A 137 5.82 6.23 -0.15
N ILE A 138 4.51 6.51 -0.10
CA ILE A 138 3.86 7.54 -0.88
C ILE A 138 3.20 8.55 0.07
N SER A 139 3.50 9.84 -0.14
CA SER A 139 2.83 10.92 0.59
C SER A 139 1.40 11.12 0.04
N LEU A 140 0.44 11.26 0.94
CA LEU A 140 -0.95 11.59 0.61
C LEU A 140 -1.29 13.05 0.95
N THR A 141 -0.29 13.90 1.15
CA THR A 141 -0.50 15.33 1.41
C THR A 141 -0.81 16.10 0.13
N ASP A 142 -0.36 15.58 -1.01
CA ASP A 142 -0.64 16.15 -2.31
C ASP A 142 -1.79 15.42 -2.99
N ARG A 143 -2.42 16.08 -3.95
CA ARG A 143 -3.50 15.49 -4.75
C ARG A 143 -2.97 14.32 -5.60
N LEU A 144 -3.67 13.20 -5.55
CA LEU A 144 -3.33 12.02 -6.34
C LEU A 144 -3.78 12.14 -7.80
#